data_10771068de3bf45c489d0ae158dbf1b4
#
_entry.id   10771068de3bf45c489d0ae158dbf1b4
#
_cell.length_a   1.000
_cell.length_b   1.000
_cell.length_c   1.000
_cell.angle_alpha   90.00
_cell.angle_beta   90.00
_cell.angle_gamma   90.00
#
_symmetry.space_group_name_H-M   'P 1'
#
loop_
_entity.id
_entity.type
_entity.pdbx_description
1 polymer ?
#
loop_
_entity_poly.entity_id
_entity_poly.type
_entity_poly.pdbx_seq_one_letter_code
_entity_poly.pdbx_strand_id
1 'polypeptide(L)'
;LMMLVEDGKVQLTDPVSKFLPSFKSPMVSTPTFDPVFNGVTFKLLPANREPTIQDLLRHTSGITYGELTKNTLVREAYIKAGVFKPDLDYDARELKGSDMADGIGKAPLAQQPGTAWEYSLSVDVQGRVVEAVSGQRLNDFMAQRIFKPLKMADTSFHVPSEKSARLAEPFPKDPATGAANKLLDVSKIPG
;
A
#
# COMPACT_ATOMS: atom_id res chain seq x y z
N LEU A 1 -10.08 9.29 -2.65
CA LEU A 1 -10.50 8.58 -3.87
C LEU A 1 -12.00 8.77 -4.15
N MET A 2 -12.91 8.58 -3.16
CA MET A 2 -14.37 8.71 -3.37
C MET A 2 -14.79 10.10 -3.87
N MET A 3 -14.10 11.18 -3.50
CA MET A 3 -14.35 12.52 -4.06
C MET A 3 -14.15 12.56 -5.60
N LEU A 4 -13.19 11.80 -6.12
CA LEU A 4 -12.99 11.68 -7.57
C LEU A 4 -14.07 10.83 -8.25
N VAL A 5 -14.69 9.92 -7.51
CA VAL A 5 -15.89 9.20 -7.97
C VAL A 5 -17.08 10.15 -8.05
N GLU A 6 -17.31 10.99 -7.02
CA GLU A 6 -18.34 12.03 -7.02
C GLU A 6 -18.11 13.05 -8.15
N ASP A 7 -16.86 13.42 -8.42
CA ASP A 7 -16.47 14.31 -9.53
C ASP A 7 -16.64 13.62 -10.92
N GLY A 8 -17.05 12.36 -10.99
CA GLY A 8 -17.21 11.59 -12.24
C GLY A 8 -15.90 11.23 -12.95
N LYS A 9 -14.74 11.41 -12.30
CA LYS A 9 -13.41 11.15 -12.88
C LYS A 9 -12.99 9.70 -12.76
N VAL A 10 -13.55 8.97 -11.82
CA VAL A 10 -13.25 7.57 -11.52
C VAL A 10 -14.57 6.82 -11.36
N GLN A 11 -14.64 5.60 -11.89
CA GLN A 11 -15.74 4.68 -11.63
C GLN A 11 -15.26 3.53 -10.74
N LEU A 12 -16.13 3.01 -9.88
CA LEU A 12 -15.79 1.86 -9.02
C LEU A 12 -15.41 0.62 -9.81
N THR A 13 -15.99 0.47 -11.00
CA THR A 13 -15.74 -0.64 -11.94
C THR A 13 -14.53 -0.42 -12.85
N ASP A 14 -13.91 0.77 -12.84
CA ASP A 14 -12.70 1.00 -13.62
C ASP A 14 -11.60 0.03 -13.20
N PRO A 15 -10.88 -0.62 -14.15
CA PRO A 15 -9.69 -1.37 -13.81
C PRO A 15 -8.59 -0.42 -13.31
N VAL A 16 -7.81 -0.87 -12.34
CA VAL A 16 -6.69 -0.08 -11.79
C VAL A 16 -5.70 0.29 -12.89
N SER A 17 -5.52 -0.60 -13.86
CA SER A 17 -4.62 -0.40 -15.03
C SER A 17 -4.98 0.81 -15.89
N LYS A 18 -6.21 1.30 -15.85
CA LYS A 18 -6.64 2.54 -16.52
C LYS A 18 -5.83 3.76 -16.02
N PHE A 19 -5.44 3.75 -14.76
CA PHE A 19 -4.73 4.85 -14.10
C PHE A 19 -3.26 4.51 -13.83
N LEU A 20 -2.97 3.24 -13.56
CA LEU A 20 -1.66 2.70 -13.24
C LEU A 20 -1.36 1.50 -14.16
N PRO A 21 -0.69 1.73 -15.31
CA PRO A 21 -0.49 0.70 -16.34
C PRO A 21 0.24 -0.57 -15.87
N SER A 22 1.02 -0.48 -14.78
CA SER A 22 1.69 -1.63 -14.18
C SER A 22 0.75 -2.72 -13.66
N PHE A 23 -0.53 -2.40 -13.47
CA PHE A 23 -1.57 -3.37 -13.05
C PHE A 23 -2.26 -4.09 -14.21
N LYS A 24 -1.78 -3.91 -15.44
CA LYS A 24 -2.37 -4.55 -16.61
C LYS A 24 -1.99 -6.02 -16.67
N SER A 25 -2.99 -6.89 -16.95
CA SER A 25 -2.82 -8.33 -17.14
C SER A 25 -2.01 -9.00 -16.00
N PRO A 26 -2.42 -8.85 -14.74
CA PRO A 26 -1.66 -9.37 -13.62
C PRO A 26 -1.66 -10.90 -13.58
N MET A 27 -0.61 -11.45 -13.00
CA MET A 27 -0.55 -12.87 -12.65
C MET A 27 -1.01 -13.08 -11.21
N VAL A 28 -1.53 -14.25 -10.91
CA VAL A 28 -1.92 -14.66 -9.56
C VAL A 28 -1.05 -15.83 -9.12
N SER A 29 -0.51 -15.75 -7.92
CA SER A 29 0.27 -16.81 -7.30
C SER A 29 -0.66 -17.76 -6.55
N THR A 30 -0.98 -18.89 -7.17
CA THR A 30 -1.92 -19.89 -6.66
C THR A 30 -1.19 -21.00 -5.91
N PRO A 31 -1.59 -21.33 -4.66
CA PRO A 31 -1.02 -22.46 -3.94
C PRO A 31 -1.36 -23.78 -4.61
N THR A 32 -0.37 -24.66 -4.65
CA THR A 32 -0.50 -26.03 -5.19
C THR A 32 0.16 -26.99 -4.24
N PHE A 33 -0.53 -28.06 -3.87
CA PHE A 33 0.08 -29.12 -3.07
C PHE A 33 1.05 -29.93 -3.93
N ASP A 34 2.27 -30.09 -3.43
CA ASP A 34 3.28 -30.94 -4.05
C ASP A 34 3.42 -32.24 -3.26
N PRO A 35 2.96 -33.37 -3.82
CA PRO A 35 3.00 -34.66 -3.12
C PRO A 35 4.42 -35.21 -2.95
N VAL A 36 5.40 -34.78 -3.73
CA VAL A 36 6.80 -35.23 -3.64
C VAL A 36 7.48 -34.65 -2.41
N PHE A 37 7.26 -33.34 -2.19
CA PHE A 37 7.84 -32.63 -1.04
C PHE A 37 6.89 -32.56 0.16
N ASN A 38 5.69 -33.13 0.05
CA ASN A 38 4.62 -33.06 1.05
C ASN A 38 4.40 -31.63 1.57
N GLY A 39 4.36 -30.66 0.67
CA GLY A 39 4.32 -29.25 0.99
C GLY A 39 3.49 -28.42 0.00
N VAL A 40 3.32 -27.14 0.33
CA VAL A 40 2.66 -26.18 -0.55
C VAL A 40 3.72 -25.46 -1.39
N THR A 41 3.54 -25.52 -2.70
CA THR A 41 4.27 -24.74 -3.70
C THR A 41 3.32 -23.70 -4.33
N PHE A 42 3.87 -22.76 -5.07
CA PHE A 42 3.06 -21.73 -5.73
C PHE A 42 3.29 -21.75 -7.23
N LYS A 43 2.20 -21.61 -8.01
CA LYS A 43 2.23 -21.48 -9.47
C LYS A 43 1.64 -20.14 -9.88
N LEU A 44 2.23 -19.53 -10.91
CA LEU A 44 1.68 -18.32 -11.52
C LEU A 44 0.64 -18.69 -12.60
N LEU A 45 -0.53 -18.14 -12.45
CA LEU A 45 -1.63 -18.24 -13.42
C LEU A 45 -2.10 -16.83 -13.78
N PRO A 46 -2.63 -16.60 -14.99
CA PRO A 46 -3.27 -15.34 -15.32
C PRO A 46 -4.41 -15.02 -14.35
N ALA A 47 -4.58 -13.76 -14.00
CA ALA A 47 -5.78 -13.35 -13.30
C ALA A 47 -7.01 -13.50 -14.20
N ASN A 48 -8.14 -13.89 -13.61
CA ASN A 48 -9.41 -14.00 -14.34
C ASN A 48 -9.92 -12.64 -14.83
N ARG A 49 -9.54 -11.58 -14.13
CA ARG A 49 -9.77 -10.16 -14.48
C ARG A 49 -8.73 -9.27 -13.81
N GLU A 50 -8.64 -8.06 -14.28
CA GLU A 50 -7.86 -7.02 -13.58
C GLU A 50 -8.56 -6.59 -12.29
N PRO A 51 -7.81 -6.19 -11.24
CA PRO A 51 -8.40 -5.57 -10.06
C PRO A 51 -9.03 -4.22 -10.42
N THR A 52 -10.17 -3.92 -9.81
CA THR A 52 -10.90 -2.67 -9.99
C THR A 52 -10.66 -1.69 -8.83
N ILE A 53 -11.08 -0.45 -9.01
CA ILE A 53 -11.09 0.55 -7.93
C ILE A 53 -11.90 0.05 -6.73
N GLN A 54 -13.04 -0.62 -6.97
CA GLN A 54 -13.83 -1.22 -5.89
C GLN A 54 -13.06 -2.30 -5.13
N ASP A 55 -12.25 -3.11 -5.83
CA ASP A 55 -11.43 -4.14 -5.18
C ASP A 55 -10.37 -3.51 -4.26
N LEU A 56 -9.74 -2.40 -4.66
CA LEU A 56 -8.81 -1.66 -3.80
C LEU A 56 -9.51 -1.15 -2.54
N LEU A 57 -10.69 -0.53 -2.69
CA LEU A 57 -11.47 0.03 -1.57
C LEU A 57 -11.93 -1.05 -0.58
N ARG A 58 -12.19 -2.25 -1.07
CA ARG A 58 -12.69 -3.38 -0.28
C ARG A 58 -11.61 -4.32 0.22
N HIS A 59 -10.34 -4.10 -0.11
CA HIS A 59 -9.25 -5.04 0.11
C HIS A 59 -9.50 -6.44 -0.49
N THR A 60 -10.10 -6.48 -1.69
CA THR A 60 -10.35 -7.71 -2.46
C THR A 60 -9.55 -7.75 -3.75
N SER A 61 -8.54 -6.89 -3.88
CA SER A 61 -7.71 -6.77 -5.10
C SER A 61 -6.75 -7.93 -5.34
N GLY A 62 -6.48 -8.75 -4.33
CA GLY A 62 -5.44 -9.77 -4.34
C GLY A 62 -4.04 -9.23 -3.97
N ILE A 63 -3.91 -7.93 -3.72
CA ILE A 63 -2.70 -7.33 -3.12
C ILE A 63 -2.62 -7.76 -1.66
N THR A 64 -1.40 -7.89 -1.12
CA THR A 64 -1.15 -8.23 0.28
C THR A 64 -0.05 -7.35 0.87
N TYR A 65 0.34 -7.58 2.13
CA TYR A 65 1.57 -7.06 2.73
C TYR A 65 2.70 -8.09 2.67
N GLY A 66 3.92 -7.64 2.39
CA GLY A 66 5.10 -8.51 2.32
C GLY A 66 5.42 -9.22 3.63
N GLU A 67 5.16 -8.57 4.77
CA GLU A 67 5.36 -9.10 6.12
C GLU A 67 4.27 -10.10 6.55
N LEU A 68 3.06 -9.98 6.03
CA LEU A 68 1.92 -10.80 6.43
C LEU A 68 1.72 -12.03 5.54
N THR A 69 2.15 -11.94 4.27
CA THR A 69 1.91 -13.02 3.31
C THR A 69 2.84 -14.21 3.54
N LYS A 70 2.26 -15.41 3.48
CA LYS A 70 2.99 -16.69 3.40
C LYS A 70 3.29 -17.11 1.96
N ASN A 71 2.81 -16.34 0.99
CA ASN A 71 3.03 -16.59 -0.43
C ASN A 71 4.45 -16.15 -0.82
N THR A 72 5.35 -17.11 -0.99
CA THR A 72 6.78 -16.84 -1.22
C THR A 72 7.02 -16.07 -2.52
N LEU A 73 6.29 -16.38 -3.60
CA LEU A 73 6.46 -15.69 -4.89
C LEU A 73 6.08 -14.21 -4.81
N VAL A 74 5.00 -13.90 -4.09
CA VAL A 74 4.59 -12.50 -3.87
C VAL A 74 5.60 -11.78 -2.99
N ARG A 75 6.01 -12.43 -1.89
CA ARG A 75 6.96 -11.85 -0.94
C ARG A 75 8.31 -11.56 -1.61
N GLU A 76 8.83 -12.49 -2.38
CA GLU A 76 10.09 -12.34 -3.13
C GLU A 76 9.98 -11.21 -4.18
N ALA A 77 8.85 -11.13 -4.90
CA ALA A 77 8.60 -10.04 -5.84
C ALA A 77 8.62 -8.68 -5.16
N TYR A 78 7.99 -8.55 -3.98
CA TYR A 78 8.01 -7.31 -3.20
C TYR A 78 9.41 -6.96 -2.68
N ILE A 79 10.19 -7.93 -2.22
CA ILE A 79 11.59 -7.73 -1.81
C ILE A 79 12.40 -7.23 -2.99
N LYS A 80 12.30 -7.90 -4.14
CA LYS A 80 13.03 -7.53 -5.37
C LYS A 80 12.66 -6.13 -5.86
N ALA A 81 11.42 -5.72 -5.70
CA ALA A 81 10.94 -4.39 -6.07
C ALA A 81 11.23 -3.31 -5.02
N GLY A 82 11.78 -3.66 -3.86
CA GLY A 82 12.01 -2.74 -2.74
C GLY A 82 10.73 -2.32 -1.99
N VAL A 83 9.59 -2.92 -2.33
CA VAL A 83 8.29 -2.68 -1.66
C VAL A 83 8.27 -3.22 -0.23
N PHE A 84 9.02 -4.30 0.01
CA PHE A 84 9.18 -4.90 1.32
C PHE A 84 10.66 -5.16 1.61
N LYS A 85 11.12 -4.73 2.79
CA LYS A 85 12.48 -4.94 3.30
C LYS A 85 12.39 -5.71 4.62
N PRO A 86 12.79 -6.99 4.68
CA PRO A 86 12.62 -7.85 5.87
C PRO A 86 13.32 -7.34 7.13
N ASP A 87 14.43 -6.61 6.96
CA ASP A 87 15.31 -6.18 8.05
C ASP A 87 15.04 -4.72 8.51
N LEU A 88 14.05 -4.07 7.91
CA LEU A 88 13.75 -2.67 8.20
C LEU A 88 12.32 -2.53 8.74
N ASP A 89 12.20 -2.05 9.96
CA ASP A 89 10.93 -1.67 10.57
C ASP A 89 10.25 -0.59 9.71
N TYR A 90 9.33 -0.98 8.84
CA TYR A 90 8.45 -0.10 8.04
C TYR A 90 9.15 0.99 7.21
N ASP A 91 10.41 0.81 6.81
CA ASP A 91 11.14 1.84 6.11
C ASP A 91 11.31 1.58 4.61
N ALA A 92 10.24 1.82 3.86
CA ALA A 92 10.29 1.90 2.39
C ALA A 92 10.49 3.34 1.88
N ARG A 93 10.92 4.25 2.73
CA ARG A 93 10.90 5.71 2.48
C ARG A 93 11.86 6.19 1.41
N GLU A 94 12.87 5.42 1.07
CA GLU A 94 13.73 5.72 -0.08
C GLU A 94 13.05 5.42 -1.41
N LEU A 95 11.96 4.65 -1.40
CA LEU A 95 11.22 4.29 -2.60
C LEU A 95 10.20 5.38 -2.91
N LYS A 96 10.28 5.95 -4.12
CA LYS A 96 9.25 6.90 -4.58
C LYS A 96 7.90 6.20 -4.66
N GLY A 97 6.82 6.89 -4.31
CA GLY A 97 5.47 6.32 -4.33
C GLY A 97 5.06 5.74 -5.69
N SER A 98 5.55 6.33 -6.81
CA SER A 98 5.38 5.77 -8.16
C SER A 98 6.05 4.41 -8.30
N ASP A 99 7.29 4.29 -7.85
CA ASP A 99 8.08 3.07 -7.97
C ASP A 99 7.52 1.97 -7.07
N MET A 100 7.01 2.36 -5.89
CA MET A 100 6.30 1.46 -4.99
C MET A 100 5.03 0.89 -5.65
N ALA A 101 4.18 1.75 -6.22
CA ALA A 101 2.97 1.29 -6.89
C ALA A 101 3.28 0.42 -8.11
N ASP A 102 4.31 0.77 -8.88
CA ASP A 102 4.79 -0.03 -10.00
C ASP A 102 5.32 -1.39 -9.56
N GLY A 103 6.06 -1.44 -8.46
CA GLY A 103 6.53 -2.67 -7.85
C GLY A 103 5.39 -3.57 -7.40
N ILE A 104 4.36 -2.99 -6.77
CA ILE A 104 3.14 -3.71 -6.38
C ILE A 104 2.40 -4.24 -7.62
N GLY A 105 2.22 -3.40 -8.64
CA GLY A 105 1.46 -3.75 -9.85
C GLY A 105 2.13 -4.83 -10.71
N LYS A 106 3.47 -4.89 -10.71
CA LYS A 106 4.25 -5.91 -11.44
C LYS A 106 4.41 -7.23 -10.66
N ALA A 107 4.18 -7.20 -9.36
CA ALA A 107 4.21 -8.40 -8.54
C ALA A 107 2.94 -9.27 -8.80
N PRO A 108 3.02 -10.58 -8.62
CA PRO A 108 1.83 -11.41 -8.69
C PRO A 108 0.87 -11.08 -7.54
N LEU A 109 -0.42 -11.18 -7.80
CA LEU A 109 -1.45 -11.11 -6.78
C LEU A 109 -1.45 -12.40 -5.95
N ALA A 110 -1.75 -12.31 -4.65
CA ALA A 110 -1.85 -13.46 -3.75
C ALA A 110 -3.10 -14.29 -4.00
N GLN A 111 -4.14 -13.69 -4.60
CA GLN A 111 -5.42 -14.35 -4.90
C GLN A 111 -6.13 -13.65 -6.07
N GLN A 112 -7.11 -14.34 -6.65
CA GLN A 112 -7.92 -13.79 -7.74
C GLN A 112 -8.69 -12.54 -7.26
N PRO A 113 -8.68 -11.43 -8.04
CA PRO A 113 -9.41 -10.23 -7.67
C PRO A 113 -10.90 -10.49 -7.42
N GLY A 114 -11.41 -9.99 -6.31
CA GLY A 114 -12.80 -10.11 -5.89
C GLY A 114 -13.16 -11.39 -5.15
N THR A 115 -12.23 -12.33 -4.94
CA THR A 115 -12.55 -13.64 -4.36
C THR A 115 -12.43 -13.72 -2.85
N ALA A 116 -11.51 -12.96 -2.27
CA ALA A 116 -11.29 -12.96 -0.83
C ALA A 116 -10.87 -11.59 -0.32
N TRP A 117 -11.17 -11.33 0.93
CA TRP A 117 -10.72 -10.14 1.66
C TRP A 117 -9.34 -10.41 2.27
N GLU A 118 -8.40 -9.50 2.02
CA GLU A 118 -7.08 -9.51 2.66
C GLU A 118 -6.60 -8.07 2.83
N TYR A 119 -6.36 -7.67 4.08
CA TYR A 119 -5.80 -6.35 4.39
C TYR A 119 -4.43 -6.18 3.73
N SER A 120 -4.21 -5.04 3.05
CA SER A 120 -3.13 -4.95 2.06
C SER A 120 -2.68 -3.53 1.77
N LEU A 121 -1.62 -3.39 0.96
CA LEU A 121 -1.13 -2.15 0.37
C LEU A 121 -2.12 -1.50 -0.63
N SER A 122 -3.37 -1.94 -0.66
CA SER A 122 -4.40 -1.36 -1.54
C SER A 122 -4.65 0.12 -1.26
N VAL A 123 -4.45 0.59 -0.02
CA VAL A 123 -4.62 2.01 0.33
C VAL A 123 -3.50 2.86 -0.26
N ASP A 124 -2.28 2.34 -0.29
CA ASP A 124 -1.12 3.00 -0.92
C ASP A 124 -1.35 3.15 -2.42
N VAL A 125 -1.86 2.09 -3.07
CA VAL A 125 -2.25 2.12 -4.48
C VAL A 125 -3.38 3.12 -4.75
N GLN A 126 -4.38 3.23 -3.86
CA GLN A 126 -5.43 4.25 -3.96
C GLN A 126 -4.86 5.68 -3.94
N GLY A 127 -3.85 5.93 -3.10
CA GLY A 127 -3.15 7.21 -3.08
C GLY A 127 -2.54 7.55 -4.44
N ARG A 128 -1.92 6.57 -5.11
CA ARG A 128 -1.34 6.76 -6.45
C ARG A 128 -2.39 6.97 -7.54
N VAL A 129 -3.55 6.30 -7.43
CA VAL A 129 -4.69 6.56 -8.33
C VAL A 129 -5.18 8.01 -8.18
N VAL A 130 -5.25 8.51 -6.93
CA VAL A 130 -5.62 9.92 -6.69
C VAL A 130 -4.64 10.86 -7.39
N GLU A 131 -3.34 10.62 -7.28
CA GLU A 131 -2.33 11.46 -7.93
C GLU A 131 -2.40 11.36 -9.46
N ALA A 132 -2.56 10.16 -10.02
CA ALA A 132 -2.66 9.95 -11.46
C ALA A 132 -3.88 10.66 -12.07
N VAL A 133 -5.00 10.69 -11.36
CA VAL A 133 -6.25 11.31 -11.85
C VAL A 133 -6.28 12.82 -11.61
N SER A 134 -5.74 13.27 -10.48
CA SER A 134 -5.79 14.70 -10.12
C SER A 134 -4.64 15.52 -10.71
N GLY A 135 -3.54 14.87 -11.06
CA GLY A 135 -2.30 15.53 -11.43
C GLY A 135 -1.60 16.25 -10.27
N GLN A 136 -2.01 15.99 -9.03
CA GLN A 136 -1.48 16.60 -7.81
C GLN A 136 -0.80 15.55 -6.94
N ARG A 137 0.18 15.94 -6.13
CA ARG A 137 0.69 15.10 -5.06
C ARG A 137 -0.45 14.81 -4.07
N LEU A 138 -0.46 13.62 -3.47
CA LEU A 138 -1.53 13.20 -2.56
C LEU A 138 -1.71 14.17 -1.38
N ASN A 139 -0.60 14.63 -0.78
CA ASN A 139 -0.64 15.60 0.32
C ASN A 139 -1.31 16.93 -0.09
N ASP A 140 -0.99 17.44 -1.30
CA ASP A 140 -1.55 18.69 -1.81
C ASP A 140 -3.05 18.54 -2.10
N PHE A 141 -3.43 17.43 -2.74
CA PHE A 141 -4.83 17.10 -2.98
C PHE A 141 -5.63 17.01 -1.67
N MET A 142 -5.11 16.28 -0.67
CA MET A 142 -5.80 16.14 0.61
C MET A 142 -5.84 17.45 1.38
N ALA A 143 -4.76 18.21 1.39
CA ALA A 143 -4.72 19.52 2.03
C ALA A 143 -5.74 20.47 1.43
N GLN A 144 -5.85 20.51 0.11
CA GLN A 144 -6.77 21.40 -0.61
C GLN A 144 -8.24 20.98 -0.47
N ARG A 145 -8.51 19.68 -0.64
CA ARG A 145 -9.88 19.16 -0.75
C ARG A 145 -10.48 18.73 0.58
N ILE A 146 -9.66 18.48 1.61
CA ILE A 146 -10.11 17.95 2.91
C ILE A 146 -9.64 18.82 4.06
N PHE A 147 -8.30 18.95 4.27
CA PHE A 147 -7.80 19.52 5.51
C PHE A 147 -8.15 21.00 5.68
N LYS A 148 -7.92 21.81 4.63
CA LYS A 148 -8.24 23.25 4.65
C LYS A 148 -9.75 23.52 4.79
N PRO A 149 -10.63 22.91 3.98
CA PRO A 149 -12.08 23.12 4.12
C PRO A 149 -12.63 22.72 5.48
N LEU A 150 -12.10 21.65 6.08
CA LEU A 150 -12.51 21.15 7.40
C LEU A 150 -11.74 21.77 8.56
N LYS A 151 -10.84 22.75 8.28
CA LYS A 151 -10.01 23.42 9.28
C LYS A 151 -9.14 22.47 10.12
N MET A 152 -8.66 21.39 9.52
CA MET A 152 -7.83 20.37 10.16
C MET A 152 -6.37 20.86 10.24
N ALA A 153 -6.09 21.83 11.11
CA ALA A 153 -4.82 22.56 11.17
C ALA A 153 -3.61 21.69 11.61
N ASP A 154 -3.87 20.56 12.24
CA ASP A 154 -2.84 19.65 12.76
C ASP A 154 -2.75 18.32 11.98
N THR A 155 -3.41 18.24 10.81
CA THR A 155 -3.36 17.06 9.94
C THR A 155 -2.45 17.33 8.75
N SER A 156 -1.39 16.55 8.62
CA SER A 156 -0.42 16.65 7.52
C SER A 156 0.35 15.34 7.33
N PHE A 157 1.08 15.22 6.23
CA PHE A 157 1.94 14.05 5.95
C PHE A 157 3.30 14.11 6.66
N HIS A 158 3.65 15.26 7.21
CA HIS A 158 4.85 15.46 8.03
C HIS A 158 4.52 16.41 9.16
N VAL A 159 5.31 16.38 10.23
CA VAL A 159 5.19 17.29 11.36
C VAL A 159 6.09 18.49 11.11
N PRO A 160 5.54 19.71 10.93
CA PRO A 160 6.34 20.91 10.81
C PRO A 160 7.20 21.13 12.08
N SER A 161 8.40 21.69 11.92
CA SER A 161 9.35 21.86 13.02
C SER A 161 8.78 22.63 14.22
N GLU A 162 7.95 23.64 13.96
CA GLU A 162 7.27 24.43 15.00
C GLU A 162 6.23 23.64 15.79
N LYS A 163 5.80 22.47 15.31
CA LYS A 163 4.87 21.57 15.99
C LYS A 163 5.52 20.33 16.60
N SER A 164 6.83 20.17 16.44
CA SER A 164 7.55 18.97 16.90
C SER A 164 7.40 18.72 18.41
N ALA A 165 7.36 19.78 19.22
CA ALA A 165 7.16 19.68 20.67
C ALA A 165 5.77 19.14 21.09
N ARG A 166 4.82 19.10 20.17
CA ARG A 166 3.46 18.55 20.39
C ARG A 166 3.29 17.12 19.91
N LEU A 167 4.32 16.55 19.29
CA LEU A 167 4.28 15.18 18.84
C LEU A 167 4.21 14.24 20.03
N ALA A 168 3.25 13.30 20.00
CA ALA A 168 3.20 12.24 20.98
C ALA A 168 4.28 11.20 20.67
N GLU A 169 5.05 10.85 21.68
CA GLU A 169 6.06 9.81 21.59
C GLU A 169 5.62 8.58 22.37
N PRO A 170 6.02 7.38 21.95
CA PRO A 170 5.79 6.18 22.75
C PRO A 170 6.55 6.27 24.07
N PHE A 171 6.11 5.52 25.08
CA PHE A 171 6.85 5.43 26.33
C PHE A 171 8.29 4.97 26.06
N PRO A 172 9.31 5.53 26.75
CA PRO A 172 10.70 5.14 26.54
C PRO A 172 10.97 3.67 26.88
N LYS A 173 10.09 3.07 27.67
CA LYS A 173 10.09 1.64 27.98
C LYS A 173 8.69 1.08 27.79
N ASP A 174 8.62 -0.14 27.22
CA ASP A 174 7.39 -0.90 27.15
C ASP A 174 6.87 -1.19 28.57
N PRO A 175 5.66 -0.75 28.93
CA PRO A 175 5.12 -0.92 30.29
C PRO A 175 4.87 -2.39 30.67
N ALA A 176 4.72 -3.28 29.71
CA ALA A 176 4.46 -4.70 29.95
C ALA A 176 5.75 -5.53 30.08
N THR A 177 6.78 -5.21 29.29
CA THR A 177 8.03 -5.98 29.22
C THR A 177 9.22 -5.28 29.86
N GLY A 178 9.14 -3.99 30.09
CA GLY A 178 10.26 -3.14 30.56
C GLY A 178 11.35 -2.90 29.49
N ALA A 179 11.19 -3.43 28.29
CA ALA A 179 12.15 -3.25 27.21
C ALA A 179 12.21 -1.80 26.73
N ALA A 180 13.41 -1.32 26.37
CA ALA A 180 13.57 0.00 25.81
C ALA A 180 12.92 0.07 24.43
N ASN A 181 12.06 1.06 24.19
CA ASN A 181 11.48 1.33 22.88
C ASN A 181 12.45 2.18 22.04
N LYS A 182 12.61 1.81 20.79
CA LYS A 182 13.35 2.61 19.81
C LYS A 182 12.45 3.77 19.37
N LEU A 183 12.77 4.98 19.83
CA LEU A 183 12.07 6.18 19.41
C LEU A 183 12.49 6.56 17.98
N LEU A 184 11.52 6.88 17.15
CA LEU A 184 11.75 7.44 15.82
C LEU A 184 11.98 8.94 15.93
N ASP A 185 13.13 9.41 15.48
CA ASP A 185 13.38 10.83 15.33
C ASP A 185 12.68 11.34 14.06
N VAL A 186 11.42 11.69 14.20
CA VAL A 186 10.58 12.16 13.09
C VAL A 186 11.07 13.47 12.47
N SER A 187 11.94 14.22 13.16
CA SER A 187 12.54 15.43 12.61
C SER A 187 13.51 15.13 11.45
N LYS A 188 14.00 13.91 11.37
CA LYS A 188 14.91 13.42 10.31
C LYS A 188 14.20 12.76 9.13
N ILE A 189 12.86 12.65 9.18
CA ILE A 189 12.09 12.08 8.07
C ILE A 189 11.85 13.18 7.05
N PRO A 190 12.38 13.08 5.82
CA PRO A 190 12.11 14.07 4.78
C PRO A 190 10.61 14.08 4.43
N GLY A 191 10.07 15.28 4.31
CA GLY A 191 8.67 15.53 3.95
C GLY A 191 8.38 15.28 2.46
#